data_facbc71ed4422720e1a15447648c1fd2
#
_entry.id   facbc71ed4422720e1a15447648c1fd2
#
_cell.length_a   1.000
_cell.length_b   1.000
_cell.length_c   1.000
_cell.angle_alpha   90.00
_cell.angle_beta   90.00
_cell.angle_gamma   90.00
#
_symmetry.space_group_name_H-M   'P 1'
#
loop_
_entity.id
_entity.type
_entity.pdbx_description
1 polymer ?
#
loop_
_entity_poly.entity_id
_entity_poly.type
_entity_poly.pdbx_seq_one_letter_code
_entity_poly.pdbx_strand_id
1 'polypeptide(L)'
;MPKRRILPYVLLGLINNKGKLSGYQISKEFKNEVGEFWRASHSQIYPELARMKEDGWLIDQEDGKSTYYQITEVGHKILRNWMEEPLQADEDLFSLKMYFVLDETDPLMKKLISEELKINQDKYAHLQRRLQTVFSDQQRIKNNFGHYLILTRAIEREKNHIEWLKRESDV
;
A
#
# COMPACT_ATOMS: atom_id res chain seq x y z
N MET A 1 -9.42 14.95 -8.85
CA MET A 1 -8.25 14.40 -9.56
C MET A 1 -8.50 12.95 -9.94
N PRO A 2 -8.13 12.46 -11.13
CA PRO A 2 -8.29 11.06 -11.45
C PRO A 2 -7.44 10.22 -10.48
N LYS A 3 -8.04 9.17 -9.92
CA LYS A 3 -7.39 8.26 -8.98
C LYS A 3 -6.16 7.65 -9.66
N ARG A 4 -5.00 7.76 -9.03
CA ARG A 4 -3.74 7.22 -9.56
C ARG A 4 -3.87 5.72 -9.85
N ARG A 5 -3.36 5.27 -10.99
CA ARG A 5 -3.32 3.86 -11.35
C ARG A 5 -2.19 3.17 -10.56
N ILE A 6 -2.54 2.42 -9.54
CA ILE A 6 -1.58 1.70 -8.67
C ILE A 6 -1.32 0.28 -9.17
N LEU A 7 -2.31 -0.35 -9.84
CA LEU A 7 -2.22 -1.74 -10.31
C LEU A 7 -0.94 -2.08 -11.09
N PRO A 8 -0.44 -1.24 -12.02
CA PRO A 8 0.81 -1.55 -12.73
C PRO A 8 2.00 -1.75 -11.78
N TYR A 9 2.14 -0.91 -10.77
CA TYR A 9 3.25 -1.00 -9.80
C TYR A 9 3.13 -2.24 -8.92
N VAL A 10 1.91 -2.64 -8.55
CA VAL A 10 1.65 -3.89 -7.82
C VAL A 10 2.06 -5.09 -8.67
N LEU A 11 1.69 -5.11 -9.95
CA LEU A 11 2.08 -6.17 -10.88
C LEU A 11 3.60 -6.24 -11.07
N LEU A 12 4.26 -5.09 -11.25
CA LEU A 12 5.73 -5.02 -11.33
C LEU A 12 6.38 -5.57 -10.05
N GLY A 13 5.90 -5.15 -8.87
CA GLY A 13 6.42 -5.61 -7.59
C GLY A 13 6.27 -7.12 -7.41
N LEU A 14 5.11 -7.69 -7.72
CA LEU A 14 4.88 -9.14 -7.66
C LEU A 14 5.84 -9.92 -8.57
N ILE A 15 5.96 -9.50 -9.85
CA ILE A 15 6.84 -10.15 -10.83
C ILE A 15 8.30 -9.99 -10.40
N ASN A 16 8.68 -8.81 -9.88
CA ASN A 16 10.03 -8.57 -9.36
C ASN A 16 10.36 -9.50 -8.20
N ASN A 17 9.47 -9.63 -7.22
CA ASN A 17 9.73 -10.39 -6.00
C ASN A 17 9.73 -11.90 -6.23
N LYS A 18 8.87 -12.39 -7.12
CA LYS A 18 8.67 -13.82 -7.37
C LYS A 18 9.36 -14.31 -8.66
N GLY A 19 9.97 -13.39 -9.43
CA GLY A 19 10.61 -13.68 -10.71
C GLY A 19 9.59 -13.82 -11.86
N LYS A 20 9.68 -14.90 -12.62
CA LYS A 20 8.79 -15.17 -13.76
C LYS A 20 7.44 -15.72 -13.30
N LEU A 21 6.33 -15.05 -13.63
CA LEU A 21 4.96 -15.45 -13.25
C LEU A 21 4.02 -15.51 -14.46
N SER A 22 3.14 -16.51 -14.47
CA SER A 22 2.00 -16.53 -15.42
C SER A 22 0.86 -15.62 -14.92
N GLY A 23 -0.03 -15.20 -15.84
CA GLY A 23 -1.23 -14.43 -15.48
C GLY A 23 -2.12 -15.14 -14.46
N TYR A 24 -2.19 -16.48 -14.50
CA TYR A 24 -2.88 -17.29 -13.51
C TYR A 24 -2.21 -17.20 -12.12
N GLN A 25 -0.88 -17.34 -12.06
CA GLN A 25 -0.13 -17.22 -10.81
C GLN A 25 -0.27 -15.83 -10.21
N ILE A 26 -0.16 -14.76 -11.02
CA ILE A 26 -0.41 -13.38 -10.60
C ILE A 26 -1.82 -13.25 -10.00
N SER A 27 -2.84 -13.76 -10.67
CA SER A 27 -4.22 -13.72 -10.17
C SER A 27 -4.39 -14.49 -8.85
N LYS A 28 -3.62 -15.54 -8.64
CA LYS A 28 -3.61 -16.31 -7.38
C LYS A 28 -3.02 -15.49 -6.23
N GLU A 29 -1.98 -14.68 -6.47
CA GLU A 29 -1.39 -13.80 -5.45
C GLU A 29 -2.42 -12.78 -4.91
N PHE A 30 -3.29 -12.23 -5.78
CA PHE A 30 -4.38 -11.35 -5.35
C PHE A 30 -5.49 -12.05 -4.55
N LYS A 31 -5.52 -13.38 -4.52
CA LYS A 31 -6.41 -14.16 -3.65
C LYS A 31 -5.75 -14.57 -2.33
N ASN A 32 -4.42 -14.50 -2.28
CA ASN A 32 -3.60 -14.92 -1.15
C ASN A 32 -2.94 -13.69 -0.50
N GLU A 33 -1.61 -13.65 -0.48
CA GLU A 33 -0.80 -12.68 0.28
C GLU A 33 -1.15 -11.21 -0.03
N VAL A 34 -1.10 -10.81 -1.30
CA VAL A 34 -1.41 -9.41 -1.69
C VAL A 34 -2.86 -9.06 -1.42
N GLY A 35 -3.78 -10.02 -1.54
CA GLY A 35 -5.20 -9.83 -1.29
C GLY A 35 -5.56 -9.45 0.14
N GLU A 36 -4.66 -9.63 1.11
CA GLU A 36 -4.84 -9.22 2.50
C GLU A 36 -4.87 -7.70 2.66
N PHE A 37 -4.15 -6.96 1.82
CA PHE A 37 -4.01 -5.51 1.93
C PHE A 37 -4.31 -4.75 0.62
N TRP A 38 -4.37 -5.43 -0.54
CA TRP A 38 -4.72 -4.79 -1.80
C TRP A 38 -5.46 -5.74 -2.75
N ARG A 39 -6.47 -5.24 -3.49
CA ARG A 39 -7.35 -6.08 -4.31
C ARG A 39 -7.39 -5.63 -5.77
N ALA A 40 -7.34 -6.61 -6.69
CA ALA A 40 -7.66 -6.44 -8.10
C ALA A 40 -8.46 -7.62 -8.63
N SER A 41 -9.31 -7.36 -9.63
CA SER A 41 -10.06 -8.41 -10.34
C SER A 41 -9.31 -8.92 -11.57
N HIS A 42 -9.63 -10.13 -12.02
CA HIS A 42 -9.11 -10.69 -13.26
C HIS A 42 -9.31 -9.77 -14.47
N SER A 43 -10.47 -9.10 -14.54
CA SER A 43 -10.80 -8.16 -15.62
C SER A 43 -9.91 -6.92 -15.66
N GLN A 44 -9.20 -6.61 -14.56
CA GLN A 44 -8.24 -5.51 -14.47
C GLN A 44 -6.81 -5.98 -14.75
N ILE A 45 -6.44 -7.19 -14.31
CA ILE A 45 -5.06 -7.71 -14.37
C ILE A 45 -4.60 -7.93 -15.81
N TYR A 46 -5.36 -8.68 -16.62
CA TYR A 46 -4.90 -9.06 -17.96
C TYR A 46 -4.76 -7.88 -18.95
N PRO A 47 -5.72 -6.93 -19.01
CA PRO A 47 -5.53 -5.74 -19.85
C PRO A 47 -4.34 -4.89 -19.41
N GLU A 48 -4.05 -4.88 -18.09
CA GLU A 48 -2.92 -4.13 -17.56
C GLU A 48 -1.59 -4.78 -17.94
N LEU A 49 -1.45 -6.11 -17.83
CA LEU A 49 -0.27 -6.86 -18.27
C LEU A 49 0.01 -6.63 -19.75
N ALA A 50 -1.03 -6.65 -20.61
CA ALA A 50 -0.88 -6.39 -22.04
C ALA A 50 -0.32 -4.99 -22.31
N ARG A 51 -0.85 -3.96 -21.63
CA ARG A 51 -0.37 -2.59 -21.74
C ARG A 51 1.07 -2.43 -21.26
N MET A 52 1.41 -3.02 -20.11
CA MET A 52 2.77 -2.97 -19.57
C MET A 52 3.79 -3.64 -20.50
N LYS A 53 3.38 -4.67 -21.25
CA LYS A 53 4.19 -5.28 -22.30
C LYS A 53 4.37 -4.32 -23.48
N GLU A 54 3.30 -3.68 -23.97
CA GLU A 54 3.37 -2.66 -25.01
C GLU A 54 4.27 -1.48 -24.63
N ASP A 55 4.22 -1.06 -23.37
CA ASP A 55 5.05 0.01 -22.81
C ASP A 55 6.51 -0.42 -22.54
N GLY A 56 6.85 -1.70 -22.78
CA GLY A 56 8.19 -2.24 -22.59
C GLY A 56 8.61 -2.47 -21.13
N TRP A 57 7.68 -2.46 -20.19
CA TRP A 57 7.95 -2.71 -18.77
C TRP A 57 8.07 -4.19 -18.46
N LEU A 58 7.40 -5.02 -19.25
CA LEU A 58 7.42 -6.48 -19.17
C LEU A 58 7.81 -7.08 -20.53
N ILE A 59 8.43 -8.24 -20.47
CA ILE A 59 8.50 -9.19 -21.59
C ILE A 59 7.67 -10.42 -21.24
N ASP A 60 7.15 -11.09 -22.27
CA ASP A 60 6.46 -12.35 -22.09
C ASP A 60 7.23 -13.49 -22.80
N GLN A 61 7.03 -14.67 -22.27
CA GLN A 61 7.56 -15.91 -22.85
C GLN A 61 6.48 -16.98 -22.79
N GLU A 62 6.19 -17.56 -23.93
CA GLU A 62 5.29 -18.71 -24.00
C GLU A 62 6.03 -19.97 -23.56
N ASP A 63 5.38 -20.77 -22.72
CA ASP A 63 5.85 -22.08 -22.28
C ASP A 63 4.65 -23.05 -22.24
N GLY A 64 4.53 -23.84 -23.28
CA GLY A 64 3.39 -24.72 -23.52
C GLY A 64 2.08 -23.95 -23.68
N LYS A 65 1.15 -24.11 -22.73
CA LYS A 65 -0.17 -23.46 -22.75
C LYS A 65 -0.22 -22.16 -21.92
N SER A 66 0.91 -21.74 -21.33
CA SER A 66 0.97 -20.61 -20.41
C SER A 66 1.89 -19.51 -20.91
N THR A 67 1.45 -18.28 -20.77
CA THR A 67 2.26 -17.09 -20.99
C THR A 67 2.81 -16.61 -19.64
N TYR A 68 4.13 -16.49 -19.57
CA TYR A 68 4.84 -16.01 -18.39
C TYR A 68 5.37 -14.60 -18.63
N TYR A 69 5.28 -13.75 -17.62
CA TYR A 69 5.75 -12.38 -17.65
C TYR A 69 7.01 -12.22 -16.79
N GLN A 70 7.93 -11.43 -17.28
CA GLN A 70 9.17 -11.08 -16.59
C GLN A 70 9.42 -9.59 -16.70
N ILE A 71 9.93 -8.97 -15.63
CA ILE A 71 10.22 -7.54 -15.58
C ILE A 71 11.47 -7.21 -16.43
N THR A 72 11.44 -6.07 -17.13
CA THR A 72 12.56 -5.53 -17.88
C THR A 72 13.39 -4.55 -17.05
N GLU A 73 14.56 -4.12 -17.54
CA GLU A 73 15.34 -3.04 -16.93
C GLU A 73 14.54 -1.72 -16.82
N VAL A 74 13.67 -1.44 -17.81
CA VAL A 74 12.77 -0.28 -17.80
C VAL A 74 11.74 -0.46 -16.66
N GLY A 75 11.14 -1.66 -16.57
CA GLY A 75 10.19 -1.99 -15.52
C GLY A 75 10.80 -1.87 -14.11
N HIS A 76 12.03 -2.35 -13.91
CA HIS A 76 12.76 -2.19 -12.65
C HIS A 76 12.93 -0.72 -12.24
N LYS A 77 13.34 0.15 -13.18
CA LYS A 77 13.49 1.58 -12.91
C LYS A 77 12.16 2.23 -12.54
N ILE A 78 11.09 1.88 -13.25
CA ILE A 78 9.74 2.42 -12.98
C ILE A 78 9.24 1.99 -11.60
N LEU A 79 9.42 0.71 -11.25
CA LEU A 79 9.07 0.20 -9.93
C LEU A 79 9.85 0.92 -8.83
N ARG A 80 11.18 1.04 -8.98
CA ARG A 80 12.03 1.70 -7.98
C ARG A 80 11.65 3.16 -7.79
N ASN A 81 11.44 3.91 -8.86
CA ASN A 81 11.01 5.30 -8.80
C ASN A 81 9.69 5.45 -8.03
N TRP A 82 8.69 4.59 -8.33
CA TRP A 82 7.41 4.62 -7.62
C TRP A 82 7.57 4.27 -6.13
N MET A 83 8.42 3.31 -5.78
CA MET A 83 8.66 2.96 -4.38
C MET A 83 9.33 4.08 -3.60
N GLU A 84 10.19 4.88 -4.24
CA GLU A 84 10.88 6.02 -3.64
C GLU A 84 10.04 7.29 -3.54
N GLU A 85 8.89 7.37 -4.23
CA GLU A 85 7.97 8.49 -4.09
C GLU A 85 7.44 8.59 -2.65
N PRO A 86 7.33 9.81 -2.08
CA PRO A 86 6.79 10.03 -0.75
C PRO A 86 5.40 9.43 -0.57
N LEU A 87 5.09 8.92 0.63
CA LEU A 87 3.75 8.50 0.99
C LEU A 87 2.81 9.72 1.04
N GLN A 88 1.56 9.50 0.59
CA GLN A 88 0.51 10.51 0.65
C GLN A 88 -0.47 10.17 1.77
N ALA A 89 -0.91 11.18 2.53
CA ALA A 89 -1.76 10.98 3.70
C ALA A 89 -3.16 10.40 3.38
N ASP A 90 -3.62 10.55 2.14
CA ASP A 90 -4.91 10.07 1.64
C ASP A 90 -4.80 8.75 0.83
N GLU A 91 -3.59 8.22 0.66
CA GLU A 91 -3.31 6.96 -0.03
C GLU A 91 -2.73 5.94 0.96
N ASP A 92 -3.40 4.81 1.14
CA ASP A 92 -2.90 3.71 1.96
C ASP A 92 -1.98 2.81 1.12
N LEU A 93 -0.78 3.29 0.85
CA LEU A 93 0.24 2.59 0.07
C LEU A 93 1.41 2.05 0.92
N PHE A 94 1.41 2.35 2.21
CA PHE A 94 2.49 1.95 3.12
C PHE A 94 2.71 0.44 3.13
N SER A 95 1.67 -0.33 3.43
CA SER A 95 1.74 -1.80 3.46
C SER A 95 2.18 -2.38 2.11
N LEU A 96 1.70 -1.80 1.01
CA LEU A 96 2.04 -2.26 -0.33
C LEU A 96 3.51 -2.02 -0.67
N LYS A 97 4.04 -0.84 -0.37
CA LYS A 97 5.46 -0.51 -0.60
C LYS A 97 6.37 -1.32 0.31
N MET A 98 6.01 -1.45 1.59
CA MET A 98 6.74 -2.27 2.56
C MET A 98 6.85 -3.73 2.11
N TYR A 99 5.77 -4.33 1.60
CA TYR A 99 5.78 -5.70 1.09
C TYR A 99 6.78 -5.92 -0.06
N PHE A 100 7.08 -4.89 -0.86
CA PHE A 100 8.03 -4.99 -1.97
C PHE A 100 9.50 -4.72 -1.58
N VAL A 101 9.76 -4.32 -0.35
CA VAL A 101 11.13 -4.24 0.18
C VAL A 101 11.52 -5.64 0.69
N LEU A 102 12.45 -6.30 0.01
CA LEU A 102 12.86 -7.67 0.33
C LEU A 102 14.08 -7.74 1.26
N ASP A 103 14.90 -6.69 1.29
CA ASP A 103 16.15 -6.64 2.05
C ASP A 103 15.95 -5.76 3.27
N GLU A 104 16.18 -6.31 4.46
CA GLU A 104 16.09 -5.58 5.73
C GLU A 104 17.06 -4.39 5.81
N THR A 105 18.14 -4.43 5.03
CA THR A 105 19.14 -3.35 4.98
C THR A 105 18.82 -2.26 3.97
N ASP A 106 17.75 -2.39 3.15
CA ASP A 106 17.37 -1.36 2.20
C ASP A 106 16.92 -0.09 2.96
N PRO A 107 17.62 1.05 2.77
CA PRO A 107 17.29 2.31 3.46
C PRO A 107 15.86 2.81 3.17
N LEU A 108 15.23 2.28 2.11
CA LEU A 108 13.85 2.59 1.77
C LEU A 108 12.88 2.16 2.88
N MET A 109 13.15 1.05 3.60
CA MET A 109 12.31 0.62 4.72
C MET A 109 12.25 1.68 5.82
N LYS A 110 13.40 2.20 6.25
CA LYS A 110 13.46 3.28 7.26
C LYS A 110 12.76 4.56 6.80
N LYS A 111 12.90 4.91 5.52
CA LYS A 111 12.20 6.04 4.92
C LYS A 111 10.69 5.86 4.98
N LEU A 112 10.16 4.71 4.57
CA LEU A 112 8.73 4.40 4.57
C LEU A 112 8.14 4.46 6.00
N ILE A 113 8.83 3.86 6.98
CA ILE A 113 8.40 3.88 8.38
C ILE A 113 8.37 5.32 8.93
N SER A 114 9.39 6.12 8.64
CA SER A 114 9.47 7.52 9.09
C SER A 114 8.36 8.39 8.49
N GLU A 115 8.07 8.24 7.20
CA GLU A 115 7.00 8.97 6.52
C GLU A 115 5.63 8.58 7.08
N GLU A 116 5.36 7.26 7.24
CA GLU A 116 4.12 6.75 7.79
C GLU A 116 3.92 7.19 9.25
N LEU A 117 4.99 7.19 10.06
CA LEU A 117 4.95 7.69 11.43
C LEU A 117 4.51 9.16 11.48
N LYS A 118 5.06 10.00 10.63
CA LYS A 118 4.68 11.42 10.55
C LYS A 118 3.22 11.60 10.15
N ILE A 119 2.77 10.89 9.12
CA ILE A 119 1.38 10.93 8.65
C ILE A 119 0.42 10.54 9.78
N ASN A 120 0.71 9.47 10.51
CA ASN A 120 -0.18 9.00 11.59
C ASN A 120 -0.12 9.89 12.83
N GLN A 121 1.02 10.50 13.15
CA GLN A 121 1.10 11.52 14.21
C GLN A 121 0.22 12.74 13.90
N ASP A 122 0.22 13.21 12.65
CA ASP A 122 -0.62 14.33 12.22
C ASP A 122 -2.11 13.96 12.27
N LYS A 123 -2.49 12.75 11.81
CA LYS A 123 -3.85 12.21 11.90
C LYS A 123 -4.31 12.10 13.37
N TYR A 124 -3.46 11.55 14.23
CA TYR A 124 -3.74 11.40 15.66
C TYR A 124 -4.01 12.75 16.33
N ALA A 125 -3.11 13.73 16.12
CA ALA A 125 -3.26 15.08 16.65
C ALA A 125 -4.55 15.77 16.13
N HIS A 126 -4.88 15.57 14.85
CA HIS A 126 -6.13 16.07 14.27
C HIS A 126 -7.35 15.45 14.95
N LEU A 127 -7.39 14.13 15.13
CA LEU A 127 -8.51 13.42 15.75
C LEU A 127 -8.68 13.83 17.22
N GLN A 128 -7.59 14.02 17.97
CA GLN A 128 -7.65 14.51 19.35
C GLN A 128 -8.25 15.92 19.44
N ARG A 129 -7.80 16.85 18.61
CA ARG A 129 -8.39 18.20 18.54
C ARG A 129 -9.87 18.15 18.19
N ARG A 130 -10.24 17.31 17.23
CA ARG A 130 -11.63 17.11 16.83
C ARG A 130 -12.48 16.56 17.96
N LEU A 131 -11.98 15.58 18.72
CA LEU A 131 -12.69 15.03 19.88
C LEU A 131 -12.98 16.12 20.92
N GLN A 132 -11.99 16.94 21.27
CA GLN A 132 -12.13 18.04 22.22
C GLN A 132 -13.13 19.11 21.74
N THR A 133 -13.11 19.45 20.44
CA THR A 133 -13.99 20.47 19.88
C THR A 133 -15.45 19.99 19.78
N VAL A 134 -15.66 18.75 19.32
CA VAL A 134 -17.01 18.20 19.09
C VAL A 134 -17.65 17.77 20.41
N PHE A 135 -16.88 17.21 21.33
CA PHE A 135 -17.34 16.62 22.59
C PHE A 135 -16.79 17.37 23.81
N SER A 136 -17.04 18.68 23.84
CA SER A 136 -16.57 19.58 24.90
C SER A 136 -17.24 19.35 26.26
N ASP A 137 -18.38 18.64 26.29
CA ASP A 137 -19.15 18.37 27.51
C ASP A 137 -19.91 17.04 27.42
N GLN A 138 -20.35 16.57 28.61
CA GLN A 138 -21.06 15.29 28.78
C GLN A 138 -22.40 15.22 28.04
N GLN A 139 -23.09 16.32 27.84
CA GLN A 139 -24.39 16.34 27.16
C GLN A 139 -24.21 16.06 25.66
N ARG A 140 -23.17 16.62 25.05
CA ARG A 140 -22.81 16.35 23.65
C ARG A 140 -22.44 14.89 23.43
N ILE A 141 -21.72 14.28 24.36
CA ILE A 141 -21.41 12.84 24.33
C ILE A 141 -22.67 12.01 24.37
N LYS A 142 -23.59 12.29 25.32
CA LYS A 142 -24.87 11.55 25.45
C LYS A 142 -25.73 11.66 24.19
N ASN A 143 -25.80 12.84 23.61
CA ASN A 143 -26.64 13.09 22.44
C ASN A 143 -26.08 12.49 21.13
N ASN A 144 -24.75 12.23 21.07
CA ASN A 144 -24.06 11.73 19.89
C ASN A 144 -23.11 10.59 20.23
N PHE A 145 -23.52 9.67 21.07
CA PHE A 145 -22.67 8.62 21.64
C PHE A 145 -22.00 7.75 20.56
N GLY A 146 -22.72 7.38 19.50
CA GLY A 146 -22.16 6.64 18.38
C GLY A 146 -20.99 7.37 17.70
N HIS A 147 -21.13 8.67 17.47
CA HIS A 147 -20.04 9.48 16.89
C HIS A 147 -18.85 9.60 17.86
N TYR A 148 -19.11 9.74 19.16
CA TYR A 148 -18.07 9.71 20.19
C TYR A 148 -17.27 8.40 20.12
N LEU A 149 -17.93 7.24 20.06
CA LEU A 149 -17.28 5.93 19.95
C LEU A 149 -16.46 5.79 18.64
N ILE A 150 -16.95 6.33 17.52
CA ILE A 150 -16.20 6.32 16.25
C ILE A 150 -14.90 7.09 16.38
N LEU A 151 -14.92 8.30 16.98
CA LEU A 151 -13.72 9.12 17.14
C LEU A 151 -12.73 8.50 18.14
N THR A 152 -13.19 8.00 19.28
CA THR A 152 -12.31 7.35 20.26
C THR A 152 -11.67 6.10 19.71
N ARG A 153 -12.42 5.27 18.97
CA ARG A 153 -11.88 4.09 18.26
C ARG A 153 -10.82 4.50 17.23
N ALA A 154 -11.06 5.56 16.45
CA ALA A 154 -10.09 6.04 15.49
C ALA A 154 -8.80 6.53 16.17
N ILE A 155 -8.91 7.27 17.28
CA ILE A 155 -7.76 7.74 18.08
C ILE A 155 -6.93 6.55 18.60
N GLU A 156 -7.57 5.53 19.17
CA GLU A 156 -6.87 4.35 19.65
C GLU A 156 -6.15 3.58 18.53
N ARG A 157 -6.79 3.44 17.38
CA ARG A 157 -6.16 2.81 16.22
C ARG A 157 -4.89 3.53 15.80
N GLU A 158 -4.94 4.86 15.63
CA GLU A 158 -3.76 5.64 15.24
C GLU A 158 -2.68 5.60 16.33
N LYS A 159 -3.05 5.64 17.62
CA LYS A 159 -2.10 5.51 18.74
C LYS A 159 -1.33 4.19 18.69
N ASN A 160 -2.05 3.07 18.57
CA ASN A 160 -1.45 1.73 18.52
C ASN A 160 -0.53 1.58 17.30
N HIS A 161 -0.93 2.14 16.15
CA HIS A 161 -0.11 2.11 14.94
C HIS A 161 1.17 2.94 15.09
N ILE A 162 1.09 4.13 15.69
CA ILE A 162 2.26 4.97 16.02
C ILE A 162 3.22 4.25 16.96
N GLU A 163 2.71 3.53 17.97
CA GLU A 163 3.54 2.77 18.90
C GLU A 163 4.27 1.61 18.18
N TRP A 164 3.61 0.94 17.25
CA TRP A 164 4.23 -0.07 16.40
C TRP A 164 5.33 0.54 15.51
N LEU A 165 5.03 1.62 14.76
CA LEU A 165 5.99 2.29 13.89
C LEU A 165 7.24 2.77 14.64
N LYS A 166 7.10 3.25 15.88
CA LYS A 166 8.24 3.65 16.72
C LYS A 166 9.15 2.48 17.06
N ARG A 167 8.59 1.31 17.39
CA ARG A 167 9.40 0.12 17.65
C ARG A 167 10.17 -0.33 16.43
N GLU A 168 9.51 -0.32 15.25
CA GLU A 168 10.14 -0.76 14.00
C GLU A 168 11.14 0.28 13.45
N SER A 169 11.07 1.55 13.88
CA SER A 169 12.04 2.58 13.50
C SER A 169 13.39 2.44 14.20
N ASP A 170 13.44 1.71 15.32
CA ASP A 170 14.66 1.49 16.12
C ASP A 170 15.46 0.26 15.62
N VAL A 171 14.96 -0.48 14.65
CA VAL A 171 15.63 -1.60 13.98
C VAL A 171 16.34 -1.09 12.74
#